data_7eb288b43b18041ee8e879b432417a87
#
_entry.id   7eb288b43b18041ee8e879b432417a87
#
_cell.length_a   1.000
_cell.length_b   1.000
_cell.length_c   1.000
_cell.angle_alpha   90.00
_cell.angle_beta   90.00
_cell.angle_gamma   90.00
#
_symmetry.space_group_name_H-M   'P 1'
#
loop_
_entity.id
_entity.type
_entity.pdbx_description
1 polymer ?
#
loop_
_entity_poly.entity_id
_entity_poly.type
_entity_poly.pdbx_seq_one_letter_code
_entity_poly.pdbx_strand_id
1 'polypeptide(L)'
;MILEALFNGGIYASEDIVPKSDKFRQTATLISETMTYFEGKLSPEDYAMLEKLCDSYADEGNMTNECQCKYGFTMGVLLMCEIFHSPFFPHTE
;
A
#
# COMPACT_ATOMS: atom_id res chain seq x y z
N MET A 1 10.56 -8.94 -18.13
CA MET A 1 9.23 -9.52 -17.84
C MET A 1 8.75 -9.03 -16.48
N ILE A 2 7.47 -8.83 -16.33
CA ILE A 2 6.88 -8.31 -15.07
C ILE A 2 7.19 -9.22 -13.88
N LEU A 3 7.11 -10.52 -14.09
CA LEU A 3 7.37 -11.49 -13.03
C LEU A 3 8.80 -11.38 -12.49
N GLU A 4 9.77 -11.26 -13.38
CA GLU A 4 11.18 -11.08 -12.99
C GLU A 4 11.37 -9.77 -12.22
N ALA A 5 10.74 -8.70 -12.68
CA ALA A 5 10.82 -7.40 -12.03
C ALA A 5 10.24 -7.45 -10.61
N LEU A 6 9.14 -8.18 -10.41
CA LEU A 6 8.55 -8.39 -9.08
C LEU A 6 9.51 -9.13 -8.15
N PHE A 7 10.11 -10.23 -8.62
CA PHE A 7 11.01 -11.03 -7.80
C PHE A 7 12.34 -10.34 -7.53
N ASN A 8 12.81 -9.55 -8.46
CA ASN A 8 14.10 -8.85 -8.34
C ASN A 8 13.97 -7.48 -7.67
N GLY A 9 12.78 -7.12 -7.20
CA GLY A 9 12.56 -5.86 -6.52
C GLY A 9 12.53 -4.65 -7.44
N GLY A 10 12.36 -4.84 -8.75
CA GLY A 10 12.26 -3.75 -9.71
C GLY A 10 10.91 -3.06 -9.74
N ILE A 11 9.91 -3.68 -9.11
CA ILE A 11 8.55 -3.11 -9.00
C ILE A 11 8.13 -3.12 -7.54
N TYR A 12 7.89 -1.93 -6.99
CA TYR A 12 7.38 -1.76 -5.64
C TYR A 12 6.06 -1.02 -5.72
N ALA A 13 4.95 -1.72 -5.45
CA ALA A 13 3.62 -1.14 -5.53
C ALA A 13 3.46 0.07 -4.61
N SER A 14 4.07 0.06 -3.43
CA SER A 14 3.99 1.17 -2.49
C SER A 14 4.76 2.42 -2.95
N GLU A 15 5.76 2.26 -3.80
CA GLU A 15 6.56 3.36 -4.34
C GLU A 15 6.07 3.81 -5.73
N ASP A 16 5.69 2.82 -6.57
CA ASP A 16 5.33 3.08 -7.95
C ASP A 16 3.88 3.51 -8.13
N ILE A 17 3.01 3.13 -7.19
CA ILE A 17 1.59 3.41 -7.27
C ILE A 17 1.19 4.35 -6.14
N VAL A 18 1.02 5.62 -6.49
CA VAL A 18 0.55 6.67 -5.58
C VAL A 18 -0.81 7.13 -6.08
N PRO A 19 -1.83 7.18 -5.20
CA PRO A 19 -3.12 7.71 -5.60
C PRO A 19 -3.01 9.14 -6.11
N LYS A 20 -3.74 9.45 -7.19
CA LYS A 20 -3.72 10.78 -7.82
C LYS A 20 -5.04 11.51 -7.70
N SER A 21 -5.97 10.98 -6.88
CA SER A 21 -7.27 11.60 -6.70
C SER A 21 -7.18 12.90 -5.90
N ASP A 22 -8.15 13.78 -6.12
CA ASP A 22 -8.24 15.02 -5.35
C ASP A 22 -8.45 14.72 -3.86
N LYS A 23 -9.21 13.67 -3.55
CA LYS A 23 -9.42 13.24 -2.16
C LYS A 23 -8.11 12.86 -1.48
N PHE A 24 -7.22 12.15 -2.18
CA PHE A 24 -5.90 11.80 -1.64
C PHE A 24 -5.08 13.05 -1.35
N ARG A 25 -5.06 14.01 -2.29
CA ARG A 25 -4.32 15.25 -2.12
C ARG A 25 -4.87 16.08 -0.96
N GLN A 26 -6.19 16.17 -0.85
CA GLN A 26 -6.84 16.88 0.25
C GLN A 26 -6.51 16.23 1.60
N THR A 27 -6.52 14.91 1.65
CA THR A 27 -6.16 14.16 2.88
C THR A 27 -4.70 14.40 3.25
N ALA A 28 -3.79 14.34 2.30
CA ALA A 28 -2.38 14.59 2.52
C ALA A 28 -2.13 16.01 3.03
N THR A 29 -2.82 17.00 2.45
CA THR A 29 -2.75 18.39 2.89
C THR A 29 -3.28 18.54 4.32
N LEU A 30 -4.39 17.89 4.64
CA LEU A 30 -4.97 17.93 5.99
C LEU A 30 -4.00 17.36 7.03
N ILE A 31 -3.35 16.24 6.71
CA ILE A 31 -2.35 15.64 7.60
C ILE A 31 -1.20 16.62 7.84
N SER A 32 -0.67 17.22 6.78
CA SER A 32 0.43 18.17 6.88
C SER A 32 0.06 19.39 7.69
N GLU A 33 -1.12 19.98 7.45
CA GLU A 33 -1.61 21.15 8.19
C GLU A 33 -1.84 20.84 9.66
N THR A 34 -2.40 19.66 9.95
CA THR A 34 -2.67 19.23 11.32
C THR A 34 -1.36 19.02 12.09
N MET A 35 -0.37 18.42 11.46
CA MET A 35 0.95 18.24 12.07
C MET A 35 1.62 19.60 12.36
N THR A 36 1.51 20.54 11.43
CA THR A 36 2.03 21.91 11.64
C THR A 36 1.34 22.59 12.81
N TYR A 37 0.03 22.41 12.94
CA TYR A 37 -0.73 22.93 14.06
C TYR A 37 -0.19 22.41 15.40
N PHE A 38 0.03 21.10 15.51
CA PHE A 38 0.52 20.50 16.75
C PHE A 38 1.97 20.87 17.03
N GLU A 39 2.78 21.07 16.02
CA GLU A 39 4.15 21.55 16.19
C GLU A 39 4.18 22.88 16.92
N GLY A 40 3.23 23.76 16.64
CA GLY A 40 3.11 25.06 17.31
C GLY A 40 2.45 25.01 18.69
N LYS A 41 1.84 23.88 19.08
CA LYS A 41 1.08 23.73 20.32
C LYS A 41 1.76 22.86 21.37
N LEU A 42 2.52 21.87 20.93
CA LEU A 42 3.16 20.89 21.81
C LEU A 42 4.59 21.29 22.15
N SER A 43 5.10 20.78 23.27
CA SER A 43 6.52 20.86 23.55
C SER A 43 7.31 20.05 22.51
N PRO A 44 8.61 20.35 22.33
CA PRO A 44 9.43 19.57 21.40
C PRO A 44 9.43 18.06 21.70
N GLU A 45 9.41 17.69 22.98
CA GLU A 45 9.37 16.29 23.41
C GLU A 45 8.03 15.64 23.03
N ASP A 46 6.93 16.31 23.30
CA ASP A 46 5.58 15.78 22.98
C ASP A 46 5.37 15.70 21.48
N TYR A 47 5.85 16.69 20.73
CA TYR A 47 5.77 16.65 19.27
C TYR A 47 6.58 15.49 18.70
N ALA A 48 7.78 15.23 19.24
CA ALA A 48 8.60 14.09 18.82
C ALA A 48 7.89 12.76 19.08
N MET A 49 7.15 12.63 20.17
CA MET A 49 6.35 11.43 20.45
C MET A 49 5.20 11.29 19.46
N LEU A 50 4.57 12.39 19.08
CA LEU A 50 3.51 12.37 18.05
C LEU A 50 4.06 11.94 16.71
N GLU A 51 5.23 12.46 16.30
CA GLU A 51 5.89 12.05 15.07
C GLU A 51 6.21 10.56 15.09
N LYS A 52 6.71 10.05 16.21
CA LYS A 52 7.01 8.62 16.36
C LYS A 52 5.75 7.77 16.23
N LEU A 53 4.63 8.21 16.79
CA LEU A 53 3.36 7.53 16.64
C LEU A 53 2.91 7.49 15.17
N CYS A 54 3.02 8.61 14.48
CA CYS A 54 2.65 8.71 13.07
C CYS A 54 3.53 7.80 12.21
N ASP A 55 4.83 7.76 12.45
CA ASP A 55 5.75 6.88 11.72
C ASP A 55 5.44 5.41 11.98
N SER A 56 5.17 5.04 13.23
CA SER A 56 4.82 3.67 13.59
C SER A 56 3.48 3.26 12.97
N TYR A 57 2.52 4.16 12.94
CA TYR A 57 1.23 3.91 12.32
C TYR A 57 1.37 3.71 10.80
N ALA A 58 2.22 4.51 10.16
CA ALA A 58 2.51 4.36 8.74
C ALA A 58 3.19 3.03 8.45
N ASP A 59 4.14 2.61 9.28
CA ASP A 59 4.82 1.31 9.14
C ASP A 59 3.83 0.15 9.28
N GLU A 60 2.94 0.21 10.27
CA GLU A 60 1.89 -0.78 10.44
C GLU A 60 1.00 -0.88 9.20
N GLY A 61 0.59 0.27 8.66
CA GLY A 61 -0.21 0.32 7.44
C GLY A 61 0.51 -0.30 6.25
N ASN A 62 1.81 -0.02 6.10
CA ASN A 62 2.62 -0.59 5.03
C ASN A 62 2.74 -2.11 5.14
N MET A 63 2.94 -2.63 6.36
CA MET A 63 2.98 -4.07 6.60
C MET A 63 1.65 -4.74 6.25
N THR A 64 0.54 -4.13 6.65
CA THR A 64 -0.80 -4.63 6.35
C THR A 64 -1.05 -4.65 4.84
N ASN A 65 -0.69 -3.57 4.16
CA ASN A 65 -0.84 -3.47 2.70
C ASN A 65 -0.01 -4.52 1.98
N GLU A 66 1.20 -4.78 2.44
CA GLU A 66 2.06 -5.81 1.87
C GLU A 66 1.42 -7.19 2.01
N CYS A 67 0.91 -7.53 3.19
CA CYS A 67 0.22 -8.81 3.40
C CYS A 67 -1.01 -8.94 2.52
N GLN A 68 -1.81 -7.89 2.40
CA GLN A 68 -3.00 -7.89 1.55
C GLN A 68 -2.64 -8.03 0.08
N CYS A 69 -1.57 -7.39 -0.36
CA CYS A 69 -1.08 -7.50 -1.73
C CYS A 69 -0.65 -8.92 -2.06
N LYS A 70 0.12 -9.54 -1.16
CA LYS A 70 0.56 -10.93 -1.31
C LYS A 70 -0.62 -11.89 -1.36
N TYR A 71 -1.59 -11.70 -0.48
CA TYR A 71 -2.81 -12.51 -0.45
C TYR A 71 -3.59 -12.37 -1.77
N GLY A 72 -3.82 -11.14 -2.20
CA GLY A 72 -4.56 -10.88 -3.44
C GLY A 72 -3.87 -11.48 -4.66
N PHE A 73 -2.55 -11.35 -4.74
CA PHE A 73 -1.76 -11.94 -5.82
C PHE A 73 -1.89 -13.46 -5.82
N THR A 74 -1.73 -14.09 -4.66
CA THR A 74 -1.84 -15.54 -4.52
C THR A 74 -3.24 -16.03 -4.92
N MET A 75 -4.28 -15.36 -4.44
CA MET A 75 -5.66 -15.72 -4.77
C MET A 75 -5.93 -15.54 -6.25
N GLY A 76 -5.37 -14.49 -6.86
CA GLY A 76 -5.51 -14.26 -8.30
C GLY A 76 -4.89 -15.38 -9.12
N VAL A 77 -3.69 -15.83 -8.74
CA VAL A 77 -3.01 -16.95 -9.42
C VAL A 77 -3.82 -18.24 -9.28
N LEU A 78 -4.30 -18.55 -8.07
CA LEU A 78 -5.11 -19.74 -7.84
C LEU A 78 -6.42 -19.71 -8.63
N LEU A 79 -7.07 -18.56 -8.69
CA LEU A 79 -8.28 -18.39 -9.48
C LEU A 79 -8.02 -18.64 -10.96
N MET A 80 -6.93 -18.12 -11.50
CA MET A 80 -6.57 -18.35 -12.89
C MET A 80 -6.29 -19.82 -13.16
N CYS A 81 -5.62 -20.51 -12.24
CA CYS A 81 -5.40 -21.96 -12.37
C CYS A 81 -6.72 -22.72 -12.40
N GLU A 82 -7.68 -22.38 -11.54
CA GLU A 82 -9.00 -23.00 -11.54
C GLU A 82 -9.74 -22.75 -12.85
N ILE A 83 -9.71 -21.53 -13.35
CA ILE A 83 -10.38 -21.16 -14.61
C ILE A 83 -9.80 -21.98 -15.75
N PHE A 84 -8.46 -22.06 -15.87
CA PHE A 84 -7.82 -22.78 -16.96
C PHE A 84 -8.02 -24.29 -16.90
N HIS A 85 -8.23 -24.86 -15.71
CA HIS A 85 -8.50 -26.28 -15.52
C HIS A 85 -9.98 -26.62 -15.40
N SER A 86 -10.85 -25.62 -15.46
CA SER A 86 -12.29 -25.83 -15.37
C SER A 86 -12.79 -26.54 -16.60
N PRO A 87 -13.73 -27.55 -16.45
CA PRO A 87 -14.37 -28.21 -17.61
C PRO A 87 -15.25 -27.23 -18.39
N PHE A 88 -15.61 -26.09 -17.82
CA PHE A 88 -16.45 -25.11 -18.49
C PHE A 88 -15.63 -24.05 -19.24
N PHE A 89 -14.30 -24.04 -19.08
CA PHE A 89 -13.45 -23.10 -19.79
C PHE A 89 -13.27 -23.58 -21.23
N PRO A 90 -13.47 -22.71 -22.23
CA PRO A 90 -13.32 -23.13 -23.65
C PRO A 90 -11.83 -23.29 -23.96
N HIS A 91 -11.38 -24.55 -23.94
CA HIS A 91 -10.03 -24.89 -24.32
C HIS A 91 -9.93 -24.96 -25.84
N THR A 92 -8.84 -24.42 -26.38
CA THR A 92 -8.50 -24.54 -27.79
C THR A 92 -7.67 -25.80 -27.97
N GLU A 93 -8.17 -26.75 -28.73
CA GLU A 93 -7.45 -27.99 -29.06
C GLU A 93 -6.89 -27.98 -30.47
#